data_a58a6f4fcf734a90dd5a7be9d462d014
#
_entry.id   a58a6f4fcf734a90dd5a7be9d462d014
#
_cell.length_a   1.000
_cell.length_b   1.000
_cell.length_c   1.000
_cell.angle_alpha   90.00
_cell.angle_beta   90.00
_cell.angle_gamma   90.00
#
_symmetry.space_group_name_H-M   'P 1'
#
loop_
_entity.id
_entity.type
_entity.pdbx_description
1 polymer ?
#
loop_
_entity_poly.entity_id
_entity_poly.type
_entity_poly.pdbx_seq_one_letter_code
_entity_poly.pdbx_strand_id
1 'polypeptide(L)'
;VSDDREAGAQLTRSLDVPPEAHVALISARPALRISQQREEGFQQALAQHRGPVSILRAEQFSRACGRAQMLALLDRGALPDALITTAYVLLEGVFDALRERDLLWPEQLRLGTFGDAQLLDFLPIRVNAISQQHAQIAEQVLEQAIRAIEQGDYRPGVIAIERELKVRRG
;
A
#
# COMPACT_ATOMS: atom_id res chain seq x y z
N VAL A 1 -12.69 2.86 -12.71
CA VAL A 1 -11.22 2.85 -12.72
C VAL A 1 -10.71 3.26 -11.35
N SER A 2 -9.87 2.44 -10.76
CA SER A 2 -9.25 2.79 -9.49
C SER A 2 -8.12 3.80 -9.72
N ASP A 3 -8.02 4.81 -8.85
CA ASP A 3 -6.95 5.79 -8.90
C ASP A 3 -5.84 5.40 -7.91
N ASP A 4 -4.85 4.72 -8.43
CA ASP A 4 -3.72 4.23 -7.62
C ASP A 4 -2.81 5.36 -7.13
N ARG A 5 -2.75 6.48 -7.84
CA ARG A 5 -1.99 7.65 -7.40
C ARG A 5 -2.62 8.27 -6.16
N GLU A 6 -3.91 8.55 -6.21
CA GLU A 6 -4.62 9.11 -5.05
C GLU A 6 -4.62 8.13 -3.88
N ALA A 7 -4.79 6.84 -4.15
CA ALA A 7 -4.71 5.81 -3.12
C ALA A 7 -3.34 5.80 -2.43
N GLY A 8 -2.27 5.90 -3.20
CA GLY A 8 -0.91 5.96 -2.66
C GLY A 8 -0.68 7.20 -1.80
N ALA A 9 -1.21 8.34 -2.25
CA ALA A 9 -1.10 9.58 -1.49
C ALA A 9 -1.89 9.50 -0.17
N GLN A 10 -3.11 8.99 -0.21
CA GLN A 10 -3.95 8.83 0.99
C GLN A 10 -3.30 7.90 2.02
N LEU A 11 -2.80 6.77 1.56
CA LEU A 11 -2.14 5.80 2.44
C LEU A 11 -0.92 6.43 3.12
N THR A 12 -0.10 7.13 2.34
CA THR A 12 1.11 7.77 2.86
C THR A 12 0.77 8.85 3.89
N ARG A 13 -0.20 9.71 3.59
CA ARG A 13 -0.65 10.77 4.52
C ARG A 13 -1.22 10.18 5.80
N SER A 14 -1.88 9.03 5.72
CA SER A 14 -2.50 8.39 6.89
C SER A 14 -1.49 7.99 7.96
N LEU A 15 -0.22 7.82 7.59
CA LEU A 15 0.83 7.46 8.53
C LEU A 15 1.29 8.64 9.38
N ASP A 16 0.97 9.85 8.99
CA ASP A 16 1.25 11.08 9.75
C ASP A 16 2.70 11.12 10.24
N VAL A 17 3.62 10.94 9.30
CA VAL A 17 5.05 10.87 9.64
C VAL A 17 5.60 12.23 10.03
N PRO A 18 6.50 12.30 11.02
CA PRO A 18 7.20 13.54 11.32
C PRO A 18 7.99 14.06 10.11
N PRO A 19 8.13 15.39 9.95
CA PRO A 19 8.71 15.98 8.73
C PRO A 19 10.13 15.54 8.39
N GLU A 20 10.88 15.04 9.36
CA GLU A 20 12.28 14.64 9.16
C GLU A 20 12.51 13.14 9.31
N ALA A 21 11.43 12.37 9.43
CA ALA A 21 11.52 10.93 9.59
C ALA A 21 12.02 10.24 8.31
N HIS A 22 12.65 9.09 8.47
CA HIS A 22 13.02 8.24 7.33
C HIS A 22 11.80 7.44 6.89
N VAL A 23 11.36 7.67 5.65
CA VAL A 23 10.19 7.00 5.06
C VAL A 23 10.67 6.12 3.91
N ALA A 24 10.23 4.87 3.90
CA ALA A 24 10.61 3.91 2.87
C ALA A 24 9.38 3.35 2.16
N LEU A 25 9.56 3.04 0.89
CA LEU A 25 8.57 2.35 0.05
C LEU A 25 9.22 1.09 -0.52
N ILE A 26 8.55 -0.05 -0.37
CA ILE A 26 8.91 -1.28 -1.07
C ILE A 26 7.83 -1.55 -2.10
N SER A 27 8.21 -1.48 -3.36
CA SER A 27 7.37 -1.72 -4.53
C SER A 27 7.94 -2.85 -5.37
N ALA A 28 7.24 -3.20 -6.43
CA ALA A 28 7.68 -4.25 -7.35
C ALA A 28 7.21 -3.92 -8.76
N ARG A 29 7.84 -4.56 -9.75
CA ARG A 29 7.51 -4.44 -11.16
C ARG A 29 7.37 -2.98 -11.60
N PRO A 30 8.46 -2.22 -11.59
CA PRO A 30 8.41 -0.77 -11.85
C PRO A 30 7.94 -0.39 -13.25
N ALA A 31 7.93 -1.33 -14.21
CA ALA A 31 7.42 -1.08 -15.54
C ALA A 31 5.89 -1.04 -15.62
N LEU A 32 5.19 -1.57 -14.61
CA LEU A 32 3.72 -1.55 -14.58
C LEU A 32 3.19 -0.17 -14.23
N ARG A 33 2.15 0.24 -14.94
CA ARG A 33 1.49 1.53 -14.66
C ARG A 33 0.98 1.61 -13.22
N ILE A 34 0.40 0.53 -12.71
CA ILE A 34 -0.10 0.50 -11.33
C ILE A 34 1.02 0.78 -10.32
N SER A 35 2.20 0.19 -10.55
CA SER A 35 3.36 0.43 -9.69
C SER A 35 3.83 1.87 -9.75
N GLN A 36 3.86 2.44 -10.96
CA GLN A 36 4.25 3.84 -11.17
C GLN A 36 3.28 4.80 -10.48
N GLN A 37 1.99 4.55 -10.59
CA GLN A 37 0.97 5.41 -9.96
C GLN A 37 1.04 5.38 -8.44
N ARG A 38 1.22 4.20 -7.86
CA ARG A 38 1.35 4.06 -6.39
C ARG A 38 2.58 4.78 -5.86
N GLU A 39 3.69 4.67 -6.59
CA GLU A 39 4.92 5.38 -6.24
C GLU A 39 4.76 6.89 -6.39
N GLU A 40 4.10 7.36 -7.47
CA GLU A 40 3.83 8.78 -7.68
C GLU A 40 3.00 9.36 -6.53
N GLY A 41 1.98 8.64 -6.10
CA GLY A 41 1.15 9.05 -4.96
C GLY A 41 1.94 9.16 -3.67
N PHE A 42 2.80 8.19 -3.43
CA PHE A 42 3.74 8.21 -2.30
C PHE A 42 4.62 9.47 -2.34
N GLN A 43 5.22 9.75 -3.49
CA GLN A 43 6.08 10.92 -3.65
C GLN A 43 5.31 12.23 -3.52
N GLN A 44 4.08 12.32 -4.04
CA GLN A 44 3.23 13.50 -3.90
C GLN A 44 2.94 13.81 -2.43
N ALA A 45 2.62 12.78 -1.66
CA ALA A 45 2.34 12.95 -0.23
C ALA A 45 3.56 13.43 0.55
N LEU A 46 4.76 13.17 0.03
CA LEU A 46 6.02 13.56 0.66
C LEU A 46 6.66 14.79 0.01
N ALA A 47 5.91 15.57 -0.79
CA ALA A 47 6.47 16.73 -1.50
C ALA A 47 7.10 17.76 -0.56
N GLN A 48 6.59 17.90 0.67
CA GLN A 48 7.11 18.83 1.67
C GLN A 48 7.99 18.15 2.71
N HIS A 49 8.23 16.85 2.54
CA HIS A 49 9.01 16.07 3.49
C HIS A 49 10.50 16.41 3.38
N ARG A 50 11.17 16.53 4.51
CA ARG A 50 12.58 16.94 4.58
C ARG A 50 13.51 15.80 4.98
N GLY A 51 12.97 14.70 5.47
CA GLY A 51 13.76 13.55 5.89
C GLY A 51 14.15 12.64 4.73
N PRO A 52 14.96 11.61 5.00
CA PRO A 52 15.36 10.65 3.98
C PRO A 52 14.16 9.87 3.44
N VAL A 53 14.16 9.61 2.12
CA VAL A 53 13.16 8.80 1.46
C VAL A 53 13.87 7.70 0.69
N SER A 54 13.52 6.45 0.97
CA SER A 54 14.10 5.28 0.30
C SER A 54 13.01 4.58 -0.51
N ILE A 55 13.27 4.34 -1.79
CA ILE A 55 12.36 3.61 -2.66
C ILE A 55 13.08 2.36 -3.17
N LEU A 56 12.54 1.19 -2.84
CA LEU A 56 13.09 -0.09 -3.26
C LEU A 56 12.09 -0.76 -4.22
N ARG A 57 12.59 -1.15 -5.38
CA ARG A 57 11.78 -1.72 -6.46
C ARG A 57 12.20 -3.15 -6.71
N ALA A 58 11.33 -4.08 -6.34
CA ALA A 58 11.54 -5.51 -6.55
C ALA A 58 11.13 -5.92 -7.96
N GLU A 59 11.61 -7.08 -8.40
CA GLU A 59 11.24 -7.63 -9.72
C GLU A 59 9.82 -8.19 -9.72
N GLN A 60 9.37 -8.77 -8.62
CA GLN A 60 8.08 -9.46 -8.53
C GLN A 60 7.33 -9.07 -7.27
N PHE A 61 5.99 -9.12 -7.36
CA PHE A 61 5.12 -9.07 -6.21
C PHE A 61 5.13 -10.44 -5.55
N SER A 62 6.10 -10.67 -4.68
CA SER A 62 6.23 -11.93 -3.97
C SER A 62 6.73 -11.70 -2.55
N ARG A 63 6.43 -12.67 -1.68
CA ARG A 63 6.91 -12.65 -0.30
C ARG A 63 8.45 -12.66 -0.24
N ALA A 64 9.07 -13.50 -1.10
CA ALA A 64 10.53 -13.57 -1.17
C ALA A 64 11.16 -12.24 -1.57
N CYS A 65 10.56 -11.52 -2.54
CA CYS A 65 11.04 -10.20 -2.94
C CYS A 65 10.87 -9.16 -1.84
N GLY A 66 9.73 -9.18 -1.14
CA GLY A 66 9.52 -8.29 0.00
C GLY A 66 10.56 -8.49 1.09
N ARG A 67 10.85 -9.75 1.41
CA ARG A 67 11.89 -10.10 2.38
C ARG A 67 13.26 -9.59 1.94
N ALA A 68 13.65 -9.88 0.68
CA ALA A 68 14.96 -9.46 0.17
C ALA A 68 15.14 -7.94 0.19
N GLN A 69 14.11 -7.19 -0.20
CA GLN A 69 14.17 -5.73 -0.19
C GLN A 69 14.25 -5.17 1.23
N MET A 70 13.50 -5.76 2.16
CA MET A 70 13.56 -5.31 3.55
C MET A 70 14.93 -5.60 4.17
N LEU A 71 15.51 -6.77 3.91
CA LEU A 71 16.86 -7.08 4.36
C LEU A 71 17.87 -6.08 3.78
N ALA A 72 17.76 -5.75 2.49
CA ALA A 72 18.62 -4.75 1.86
C ALA A 72 18.49 -3.38 2.53
N LEU A 73 17.26 -3.00 2.87
CA LEU A 73 17.01 -1.73 3.57
C LEU A 73 17.66 -1.74 4.96
N LEU A 74 17.51 -2.81 5.72
CA LEU A 74 18.11 -2.95 7.03
C LEU A 74 19.64 -2.94 6.97
N ASP A 75 20.21 -3.51 5.92
CA ASP A 75 21.66 -3.54 5.74
C ASP A 75 22.25 -2.16 5.41
N ARG A 76 21.43 -1.19 4.99
CA ARG A 76 21.85 0.17 4.73
C ARG A 76 21.99 0.99 6.02
N GLY A 77 21.49 0.51 7.13
CA GLY A 77 21.55 1.22 8.40
C GLY A 77 20.38 0.94 9.30
N ALA A 78 19.79 1.99 9.87
CA ALA A 78 18.72 1.85 10.83
C ALA A 78 17.39 1.47 10.18
N LEU A 79 16.50 0.89 10.98
CA LEU A 79 15.10 0.67 10.62
C LEU A 79 14.46 2.01 10.25
N PRO A 80 13.69 2.10 9.14
CA PRO A 80 12.98 3.35 8.83
C PRO A 80 11.93 3.66 9.88
N ASP A 81 11.51 4.92 9.94
CA ASP A 81 10.44 5.35 10.85
C ASP A 81 9.07 4.99 10.30
N ALA A 82 8.94 4.94 8.98
CA ALA A 82 7.72 4.54 8.30
C ALA A 82 8.04 3.73 7.07
N LEU A 83 7.20 2.75 6.78
CA LEU A 83 7.36 1.87 5.63
C LEU A 83 6.00 1.61 4.99
N ILE A 84 5.96 1.73 3.67
CA ILE A 84 4.79 1.38 2.87
C ILE A 84 5.17 0.27 1.91
N THR A 85 4.31 -0.74 1.80
CA THR A 85 4.43 -1.77 0.76
C THR A 85 3.31 -1.61 -0.25
N THR A 86 3.60 -1.81 -1.53
CA THR A 86 2.62 -1.64 -2.61
C THR A 86 1.79 -2.89 -2.85
N ALA A 87 1.98 -3.93 -2.06
CA ALA A 87 1.14 -5.12 -2.06
C ALA A 87 1.27 -5.83 -0.72
N TYR A 88 0.20 -6.50 -0.29
CA TYR A 88 0.19 -7.26 0.95
C TYR A 88 1.26 -8.36 0.98
N VAL A 89 1.49 -9.02 -0.16
CA VAL A 89 2.49 -10.08 -0.24
C VAL A 89 3.90 -9.58 0.06
N LEU A 90 4.19 -8.32 -0.30
CA LEU A 90 5.46 -7.69 0.04
C LEU A 90 5.58 -7.45 1.55
N LEU A 91 4.47 -7.08 2.19
CA LEU A 91 4.43 -6.89 3.65
C LEU A 91 4.72 -8.20 4.38
N GLU A 92 4.20 -9.32 3.90
CA GLU A 92 4.53 -10.62 4.46
C GLU A 92 6.05 -10.87 4.47
N GLY A 93 6.70 -10.51 3.36
CA GLY A 93 8.15 -10.60 3.25
C GLY A 93 8.88 -9.67 4.22
N VAL A 94 8.35 -8.47 4.42
CA VAL A 94 8.88 -7.52 5.41
C VAL A 94 8.86 -8.13 6.81
N PHE A 95 7.77 -8.79 7.19
CA PHE A 95 7.68 -9.45 8.48
C PHE A 95 8.67 -10.60 8.61
N ASP A 96 8.90 -11.36 7.53
CA ASP A 96 9.94 -12.41 7.54
C ASP A 96 11.31 -11.81 7.82
N ALA A 97 11.66 -10.70 7.18
CA ALA A 97 12.93 -10.03 7.38
C ALA A 97 13.09 -9.51 8.81
N LEU A 98 12.04 -8.89 9.34
CA LEU A 98 12.06 -8.39 10.71
C LEU A 98 12.22 -9.52 11.71
N ARG A 99 11.56 -10.66 11.49
CA ARG A 99 11.70 -11.82 12.36
C ARG A 99 13.14 -12.37 12.33
N GLU A 100 13.74 -12.47 11.14
CA GLU A 100 15.12 -12.96 11.00
C GLU A 100 16.14 -12.11 11.73
N ARG A 101 15.87 -10.80 11.86
CA ARG A 101 16.76 -9.85 12.51
C ARG A 101 16.36 -9.56 13.96
N ASP A 102 15.44 -10.33 14.51
CA ASP A 102 14.91 -10.14 15.87
C ASP A 102 14.37 -8.73 16.13
N LEU A 103 13.66 -8.18 15.12
CA LEU A 103 13.06 -6.84 15.17
C LEU A 103 11.54 -6.87 15.30
N LEU A 104 10.90 -8.04 15.41
CA LEU A 104 9.47 -8.13 15.69
C LEU A 104 9.23 -7.92 17.19
N TRP A 105 8.29 -7.09 17.58
CA TRP A 105 7.53 -6.19 16.74
C TRP A 105 8.02 -4.78 16.98
N PRO A 106 8.34 -4.03 15.91
CA PRO A 106 8.93 -2.69 16.09
C PRO A 106 7.83 -1.68 16.45
N GLU A 107 7.81 -1.25 17.68
CA GLU A 107 6.78 -0.33 18.20
C GLU A 107 6.79 1.03 17.52
N GLN A 108 7.98 1.48 17.09
CA GLN A 108 8.14 2.82 16.51
C GLN A 108 7.86 2.86 15.02
N LEU A 109 7.78 1.72 14.35
CA LEU A 109 7.60 1.68 12.90
C LEU A 109 6.14 1.89 12.53
N ARG A 110 5.91 2.89 11.69
CA ARG A 110 4.59 3.16 11.10
C ARG A 110 4.48 2.40 9.81
N LEU A 111 3.49 1.51 9.71
CA LEU A 111 3.32 0.64 8.53
C LEU A 111 2.05 0.96 7.76
N GLY A 112 2.19 1.00 6.44
CA GLY A 112 1.09 1.09 5.51
C GLY A 112 1.25 0.07 4.39
N THR A 113 0.14 -0.45 3.87
CA THR A 113 0.18 -1.39 2.75
C THR A 113 -0.99 -1.21 1.80
N PHE A 114 -0.73 -1.42 0.52
CA PHE A 114 -1.79 -1.75 -0.43
C PHE A 114 -2.16 -3.21 -0.23
N GLY A 115 -3.46 -3.48 -0.18
CA GLY A 115 -3.96 -4.81 0.16
C GLY A 115 -4.18 -4.96 1.65
N ASP A 116 -5.36 -5.44 2.02
CA ASP A 116 -5.74 -5.64 3.41
C ASP A 116 -5.99 -7.11 3.67
N ALA A 117 -5.75 -7.52 4.90
CA ALA A 117 -6.07 -8.86 5.38
C ALA A 117 -6.59 -8.74 6.81
N GLN A 118 -7.60 -9.53 7.13
CA GLN A 118 -8.21 -9.53 8.45
C GLN A 118 -7.19 -9.84 9.55
N LEU A 119 -6.18 -10.64 9.23
CA LEU A 119 -5.11 -10.97 10.17
C LEU A 119 -4.42 -9.73 10.74
N LEU A 120 -4.37 -8.64 9.97
CA LEU A 120 -3.75 -7.39 10.42
C LEU A 120 -4.45 -6.78 11.64
N ASP A 121 -5.74 -7.11 11.86
CA ASP A 121 -6.46 -6.64 13.04
C ASP A 121 -5.92 -7.24 14.35
N PHE A 122 -5.24 -8.37 14.27
CA PHE A 122 -4.78 -9.13 15.43
C PHE A 122 -3.30 -8.98 15.74
N LEU A 123 -2.57 -8.25 14.90
CA LEU A 123 -1.14 -8.06 15.10
C LEU A 123 -0.86 -7.06 16.22
N PRO A 124 0.25 -7.23 16.96
CA PRO A 124 0.64 -6.26 17.98
C PRO A 124 1.09 -4.92 17.41
N ILE A 125 1.27 -4.82 16.10
CA ILE A 125 1.60 -3.60 15.39
C ILE A 125 0.40 -3.14 14.56
N ARG A 126 0.22 -1.83 14.41
CA ARG A 126 -0.88 -1.24 13.67
C ARG A 126 -0.48 -0.97 12.24
N VAL A 127 -1.22 -1.54 11.29
CA VAL A 127 -0.96 -1.40 9.85
C VAL A 127 -2.13 -0.70 9.19
N ASN A 128 -1.88 0.47 8.59
CA ASN A 128 -2.87 1.12 7.74
C ASN A 128 -2.88 0.41 6.40
N ALA A 129 -4.06 0.15 5.87
CA ALA A 129 -4.20 -0.58 4.61
C ALA A 129 -5.20 0.10 3.70
N ILE A 130 -4.93 0.05 2.41
CA ILE A 130 -5.88 0.50 1.40
C ILE A 130 -6.15 -0.67 0.47
N SER A 131 -7.41 -1.01 0.31
CA SER A 131 -7.83 -2.19 -0.44
C SER A 131 -8.91 -1.86 -1.44
N GLN A 132 -9.00 -2.69 -2.45
CA GLN A 132 -10.08 -2.68 -3.41
C GLN A 132 -11.18 -3.60 -2.90
N GLN A 133 -12.40 -3.08 -2.83
CA GLN A 133 -13.55 -3.89 -2.36
C GLN A 133 -14.13 -4.65 -3.55
N HIS A 134 -13.50 -5.76 -3.90
CA HIS A 134 -13.87 -6.54 -5.09
C HIS A 134 -15.32 -6.99 -5.11
N ALA A 135 -15.89 -7.39 -3.96
CA ALA A 135 -17.28 -7.82 -3.90
C ALA A 135 -18.25 -6.68 -4.19
N GLN A 136 -18.01 -5.50 -3.62
CA GLN A 136 -18.82 -4.31 -3.88
C GLN A 136 -18.70 -3.86 -5.33
N ILE A 137 -17.53 -3.97 -5.92
CA ILE A 137 -17.30 -3.66 -7.32
C ILE A 137 -18.17 -4.54 -8.22
N ALA A 138 -18.17 -5.84 -7.98
CA ALA A 138 -18.95 -6.78 -8.77
C ALA A 138 -20.46 -6.48 -8.67
N GLU A 139 -20.95 -6.19 -7.47
CA GLU A 139 -22.34 -5.81 -7.25
C GLU A 139 -22.71 -4.52 -7.95
N GLN A 140 -21.85 -3.49 -7.87
CA GLN A 140 -22.09 -2.20 -8.52
C GLN A 140 -22.12 -2.33 -10.04
N VAL A 141 -21.22 -3.13 -10.61
CA VAL A 141 -21.19 -3.38 -12.05
C VAL A 141 -22.47 -4.05 -12.50
N LEU A 142 -22.89 -5.10 -11.80
CA LEU A 142 -24.12 -5.83 -12.12
C LEU A 142 -25.35 -4.93 -11.99
N GLU A 143 -25.47 -4.21 -10.91
CA GLU A 143 -26.59 -3.30 -10.64
C GLU A 143 -26.70 -2.22 -11.71
N GLN A 144 -25.59 -1.61 -12.09
CA GLN A 144 -25.59 -0.59 -13.13
C GLN A 144 -25.95 -1.15 -14.49
N ALA A 145 -25.48 -2.36 -14.80
CA ALA A 145 -25.83 -3.02 -16.06
C ALA A 145 -27.33 -3.32 -16.15
N ILE A 146 -27.91 -3.84 -15.06
CA ILE A 146 -29.35 -4.12 -14.98
C ILE A 146 -30.15 -2.83 -15.13
N ARG A 147 -29.77 -1.80 -14.40
CA ARG A 147 -30.46 -0.50 -14.44
C ARG A 147 -30.42 0.11 -15.84
N ALA A 148 -29.26 0.05 -16.49
CA ALA A 148 -29.09 0.57 -17.85
C ALA A 148 -29.97 -0.21 -18.86
N ILE A 149 -30.08 -1.53 -18.72
CA ILE A 149 -30.95 -2.35 -19.58
C ILE A 149 -32.41 -1.99 -19.37
N GLU A 150 -32.87 -1.86 -18.13
CA GLU A 150 -34.25 -1.52 -17.79
C GLU A 150 -34.66 -0.15 -18.31
N GLN A 151 -33.73 0.80 -18.30
CA GLN A 151 -33.97 2.16 -18.77
C GLN A 151 -33.74 2.34 -20.26
N GLY A 152 -33.28 1.30 -20.96
CA GLY A 152 -32.93 1.38 -22.38
C GLY A 152 -31.74 2.26 -22.66
N ASP A 153 -30.92 2.54 -21.68
CA ASP A 153 -29.78 3.46 -21.74
C ASP A 153 -28.47 2.75 -21.41
N TYR A 154 -28.32 1.56 -21.98
CA TYR A 154 -27.09 0.81 -21.77
C TYR A 154 -25.92 1.46 -22.51
N ARG A 155 -24.96 1.93 -21.74
CA ARG A 155 -23.71 2.47 -22.27
C ARG A 155 -22.56 1.71 -21.61
N PRO A 156 -21.77 0.95 -22.41
CA PRO A 156 -20.55 0.38 -21.87
C PRO A 156 -19.67 1.52 -21.39
N GLY A 157 -19.33 1.51 -20.11
CA GLY A 157 -18.58 2.60 -19.51
C GLY A 157 -17.66 2.11 -18.42
N VAL A 158 -16.77 3.00 -18.01
CA VAL A 158 -15.86 2.77 -16.91
C VAL A 158 -16.57 3.12 -15.61
N ILE A 159 -16.64 2.18 -14.70
CA ILE A 159 -17.19 2.41 -13.36
C ILE A 159 -16.04 2.78 -12.46
N ALA A 160 -16.14 3.94 -11.81
CA ALA A 160 -15.18 4.36 -10.81
C ALA A 160 -15.32 3.45 -9.59
N ILE A 161 -14.22 2.86 -9.19
CA ILE A 161 -14.16 1.94 -8.06
C ILE A 161 -13.45 2.65 -6.93
N GLU A 162 -14.15 2.86 -5.83
CA GLU A 162 -13.56 3.46 -4.65
C GLU A 162 -12.77 2.42 -3.87
N ARG A 163 -11.60 2.82 -3.42
CA ARG A 163 -10.79 2.03 -2.50
C ARG A 163 -11.13 2.44 -1.08
N GLU A 164 -11.10 1.47 -0.18
CA GLU A 164 -11.28 1.73 1.24
C GLU A 164 -9.92 1.82 1.92
N LEU A 165 -9.68 2.95 2.58
CA LEU A 165 -8.53 3.11 3.46
C LEU A 165 -8.92 2.71 4.88
N LYS A 166 -8.25 1.70 5.41
CA LYS A 166 -8.45 1.26 6.79
C LYS A 166 -7.27 1.74 7.63
N VAL A 167 -7.53 2.68 8.52
CA VAL A 167 -6.53 3.23 9.42
C VAL A 167 -6.62 2.51 10.76
N ARG A 168 -5.58 1.74 11.07
CA ARG A 168 -5.46 1.02 12.35
C ARG A 168 -4.63 1.82 13.34
N ARG A 169 -3.74 2.63 12.83
CA ARG A 169 -2.94 3.55 13.62
C ARG A 169 -3.82 4.76 13.93
N GLY A 170 -4.17 4.92 15.16
CA GLY A 170 -5.08 5.92 15.53
C GLY A 170 -4.58 7.21 15.94
#